data_5fb9b799826fdf4e5afe1631542737e2
#
_entry.id   5fb9b799826fdf4e5afe1631542737e2
#
_cell.length_a   1.000
_cell.length_b   1.000
_cell.length_c   1.000
_cell.angle_alpha   90.00
_cell.angle_beta   90.00
_cell.angle_gamma   90.00
#
_symmetry.space_group_name_H-M   'P 1'
#
loop_
_entity.id
_entity.type
_entity.pdbx_description
1 polymer ?
#
loop_
_entity_poly.entity_id
_entity_poly.type
_entity_poly.pdbx_seq_one_letter_code
_entity_poly.pdbx_strand_id
1 'polypeptide(L)'
;LAPGGGRSETLKEQARSVDAFIRDSLIGKAVARVVRNTPFATGVYDALVAMFPTGDLPAAQGVGPTSPEVRGQLVACARKLLARWPSRAAPGPNGSRFEHWGAVTQDEESWEDAAQVVVMFALGECSRDFLEANLGARIFALRKPNGKLRPIACGSVLRRLAARTLCMHNKEDIRQACGEYQFAVGRHAGCELVHKTISALTCASPQDVVLKFDCSNAFNTMPRQLILDAVQQRAPGLMPTVMAWLSQRTTHFYWGEGRTASPIHATRGVDQGCPLSPALFAIGLAAALEYIQSSLVALAPSSRVFSYLDDIIVVVPAAVGESALDAVVRTLEGVGLTVNAGKTAAW
;
A
#
# COMPACT_ATOMS: atom_id res chain seq x y z
N LEU A 1 -7.75 17.91 20.26
CA LEU A 1 -7.29 19.04 19.43
C LEU A 1 -7.53 18.64 17.97
N ALA A 2 -8.53 19.28 17.32
CA ALA A 2 -8.78 19.11 15.90
C ALA A 2 -7.54 19.53 15.10
N PRO A 3 -7.00 18.69 14.20
CA PRO A 3 -5.90 19.10 13.33
C PRO A 3 -6.42 20.17 12.40
N GLY A 4 -5.71 21.31 12.33
CA GLY A 4 -6.11 22.49 11.58
C GLY A 4 -6.67 22.16 10.19
N GLY A 5 -7.86 22.68 9.93
CA GLY A 5 -8.50 22.63 8.63
C GLY A 5 -7.62 23.28 7.57
N GLY A 6 -7.72 22.81 6.35
CA GLY A 6 -6.91 23.25 5.22
C GLY A 6 -7.05 24.74 4.89
N ARG A 7 -6.32 25.58 5.62
CA ARG A 7 -5.94 26.89 5.09
C ARG A 7 -4.99 26.68 3.94
N SER A 8 -5.19 27.40 2.85
CA SER A 8 -4.14 27.52 1.82
C SER A 8 -2.89 28.02 2.54
N GLU A 9 -1.86 27.20 2.56
CA GLU A 9 -0.60 27.53 3.22
C GLU A 9 -0.01 28.75 2.54
N THR A 10 0.33 29.75 3.31
CA THR A 10 0.97 30.95 2.78
C THR A 10 2.40 30.62 2.32
N LEU A 11 2.94 31.36 1.36
CA LEU A 11 4.34 31.23 0.91
C LEU A 11 5.32 31.30 2.09
N LYS A 12 5.00 32.09 3.13
CA LYS A 12 5.82 32.20 4.34
C LYS A 12 5.78 30.91 5.19
N GLU A 13 4.64 30.23 5.28
CA GLU A 13 4.51 28.94 5.98
C GLU A 13 5.24 27.84 5.22
N GLN A 14 5.12 27.85 3.89
CA GLN A 14 5.85 26.91 3.03
C GLN A 14 7.38 27.11 3.17
N ALA A 15 7.88 28.35 3.13
CA ALA A 15 9.28 28.66 3.32
C ALA A 15 9.79 28.18 4.70
N ARG A 16 9.05 28.45 5.77
CA ARG A 16 9.39 27.97 7.13
C ARG A 16 9.46 26.44 7.20
N SER A 17 8.57 25.75 6.50
CA SER A 17 8.56 24.28 6.43
C SER A 17 9.79 23.77 5.67
N VAL A 18 10.17 24.39 4.56
CA VAL A 18 11.36 24.07 3.78
C VAL A 18 12.63 24.28 4.61
N ASP A 19 12.78 25.45 5.26
CA ASP A 19 13.92 25.75 6.12
C ASP A 19 14.05 24.74 7.27
N ALA A 20 12.94 24.33 7.83
CA ALA A 20 12.93 23.35 8.89
C ALA A 20 13.38 21.96 8.37
N PHE A 21 12.95 21.53 7.17
CA PHE A 21 13.44 20.29 6.56
C PHE A 21 14.92 20.34 6.21
N ILE A 22 15.42 21.49 5.76
CA ILE A 22 16.86 21.70 5.49
C ILE A 22 17.66 21.58 6.78
N ARG A 23 17.24 22.27 7.86
CA ARG A 23 17.90 22.20 9.16
C ARG A 23 17.98 20.77 9.73
N ASP A 24 16.95 19.97 9.49
CA ASP A 24 16.92 18.56 9.91
C ASP A 24 17.60 17.62 8.91
N SER A 25 18.34 18.11 7.94
CA SER A 25 19.01 17.35 6.86
C SER A 25 18.05 16.49 6.03
N LEU A 26 16.76 16.84 5.98
CA LEU A 26 15.73 16.16 5.21
C LEU A 26 15.58 16.75 3.80
N ILE A 27 16.67 16.85 3.06
CA ILE A 27 16.76 17.55 1.76
C ILE A 27 15.70 17.03 0.77
N GLY A 28 15.48 15.71 0.69
CA GLY A 28 14.45 15.15 -0.18
C GLY A 28 13.03 15.65 0.13
N LYS A 29 12.71 15.86 1.42
CA LYS A 29 11.43 16.45 1.84
C LYS A 29 11.34 17.94 1.54
N ALA A 30 12.44 18.67 1.71
CA ALA A 30 12.54 20.09 1.37
C ALA A 30 12.30 20.30 -0.13
N VAL A 31 12.99 19.55 -0.98
CA VAL A 31 12.82 19.59 -2.45
C VAL A 31 11.39 19.20 -2.83
N ALA A 32 10.86 18.11 -2.28
CA ALA A 32 9.47 17.70 -2.54
C ALA A 32 8.46 18.77 -2.13
N ARG A 33 8.74 19.55 -1.09
CA ARG A 33 7.89 20.65 -0.63
C ARG A 33 7.87 21.83 -1.58
N VAL A 34 9.01 22.13 -2.22
CA VAL A 34 9.14 23.20 -3.21
C VAL A 34 8.55 22.79 -4.57
N VAL A 35 8.91 21.59 -5.02
CA VAL A 35 8.62 21.15 -6.41
C VAL A 35 7.22 20.50 -6.53
N ARG A 36 6.76 19.82 -5.48
CA ARG A 36 5.48 19.10 -5.47
C ARG A 36 4.42 19.86 -4.69
N ASN A 37 3.97 20.96 -5.23
CA ASN A 37 2.76 21.62 -4.72
C ASN A 37 1.53 20.86 -5.23
N THR A 38 1.33 19.63 -4.75
CA THR A 38 0.10 18.88 -5.04
C THR A 38 -0.96 19.36 -4.05
N PRO A 39 -1.93 20.16 -4.46
CA PRO A 39 -2.89 20.74 -3.54
C PRO A 39 -3.78 19.64 -2.97
N PHE A 40 -4.10 19.76 -1.67
CA PHE A 40 -5.20 18.97 -1.10
C PHE A 40 -6.51 19.47 -1.68
N ALA A 41 -7.34 18.55 -2.15
CA ALA A 41 -8.67 18.88 -2.62
C ALA A 41 -9.64 18.97 -1.46
N THR A 42 -10.48 20.02 -1.44
CA THR A 42 -11.58 20.21 -0.50
C THR A 42 -12.92 20.04 -1.24
N GLY A 43 -14.01 19.83 -0.49
CA GLY A 43 -15.35 19.65 -1.10
C GLY A 43 -15.51 18.36 -1.93
N VAL A 44 -14.70 17.34 -1.68
CA VAL A 44 -14.60 16.12 -2.49
C VAL A 44 -15.04 14.85 -1.77
N TYR A 45 -15.85 15.00 -0.71
CA TYR A 45 -16.24 13.88 0.15
C TYR A 45 -16.91 12.74 -0.63
N ASP A 46 -17.94 13.04 -1.44
CA ASP A 46 -18.67 12.02 -2.20
C ASP A 46 -17.77 11.30 -3.21
N ALA A 47 -16.87 12.04 -3.85
CA ALA A 47 -15.89 11.45 -4.75
C ALA A 47 -14.88 10.55 -4.02
N LEU A 48 -14.53 10.88 -2.78
CA LEU A 48 -13.71 10.00 -1.94
C LEU A 48 -14.47 8.75 -1.52
N VAL A 49 -15.74 8.88 -1.08
CA VAL A 49 -16.59 7.74 -0.72
C VAL A 49 -16.68 6.75 -1.89
N ALA A 50 -16.90 7.24 -3.11
CA ALA A 50 -16.95 6.40 -4.31
C ALA A 50 -15.63 5.64 -4.59
N MET A 51 -14.49 6.09 -4.05
CA MET A 51 -13.20 5.40 -4.19
C MET A 51 -13.01 4.25 -3.17
N PHE A 52 -13.91 4.10 -2.21
CA PHE A 52 -13.90 3.00 -1.24
C PHE A 52 -15.15 2.13 -1.44
N PRO A 53 -15.17 1.28 -2.48
CA PRO A 53 -16.33 0.46 -2.77
C PRO A 53 -16.61 -0.53 -1.64
N THR A 54 -17.87 -0.85 -1.46
CA THR A 54 -18.31 -1.90 -0.54
C THR A 54 -18.17 -3.27 -1.19
N GLY A 55 -18.01 -4.31 -0.38
CA GLY A 55 -17.95 -5.70 -0.79
C GLY A 55 -18.07 -6.60 0.43
N ASP A 56 -18.15 -7.88 0.21
CA ASP A 56 -18.21 -8.86 1.27
C ASP A 56 -16.91 -8.86 2.07
N LEU A 57 -17.04 -8.95 3.38
CA LEU A 57 -15.93 -9.16 4.27
C LEU A 57 -15.53 -10.64 4.25
N PRO A 58 -14.25 -10.96 4.34
CA PRO A 58 -13.81 -12.34 4.49
C PRO A 58 -14.44 -13.00 5.70
N ALA A 59 -14.76 -14.28 5.58
CA ALA A 59 -15.23 -15.08 6.72
C ALA A 59 -14.09 -15.17 7.76
N ALA A 60 -14.44 -14.95 9.04
CA ALA A 60 -13.48 -15.09 10.12
C ALA A 60 -13.02 -16.55 10.19
N GLN A 61 -11.71 -16.76 10.09
CA GLN A 61 -11.07 -18.05 10.25
C GLN A 61 -10.23 -18.05 11.53
N GLY A 62 -10.23 -19.17 12.24
CA GLY A 62 -9.36 -19.33 13.40
C GLY A 62 -7.89 -19.33 12.95
N VAL A 63 -7.10 -18.46 13.53
CA VAL A 63 -5.65 -18.44 13.33
C VAL A 63 -4.99 -18.96 14.60
N GLY A 64 -4.05 -19.91 14.46
CA GLY A 64 -3.31 -20.44 15.59
C GLY A 64 -2.46 -19.36 16.26
N PRO A 65 -2.08 -19.57 17.54
CA PRO A 65 -1.25 -18.62 18.27
C PRO A 65 0.14 -18.50 17.63
N THR A 66 0.68 -17.28 17.63
CA THR A 66 2.05 -17.02 17.20
C THR A 66 3.04 -17.63 18.22
N SER A 67 4.06 -18.35 17.75
CA SER A 67 5.06 -18.93 18.63
C SER A 67 5.82 -17.87 19.45
N PRO A 68 6.27 -18.19 20.67
CA PRO A 68 7.06 -17.27 21.48
C PRO A 68 8.32 -16.77 20.78
N GLU A 69 8.96 -17.61 19.98
CA GLU A 69 10.15 -17.25 19.20
C GLU A 69 9.85 -16.17 18.16
N VAL A 70 8.83 -16.37 17.32
CA VAL A 70 8.40 -15.39 16.31
C VAL A 70 7.96 -14.09 16.99
N ARG A 71 7.24 -14.17 18.11
CA ARG A 71 6.87 -13.00 18.90
C ARG A 71 8.09 -12.22 19.36
N GLY A 72 9.11 -12.88 19.92
CA GLY A 72 10.36 -12.25 20.35
C GLY A 72 11.09 -11.54 19.19
N GLN A 73 11.12 -12.17 18.00
CA GLN A 73 11.69 -11.55 16.79
C GLN A 73 10.90 -10.32 16.35
N LEU A 74 9.57 -10.36 16.41
CA LEU A 74 8.72 -9.21 16.11
C LEU A 74 8.95 -8.06 17.09
N VAL A 75 9.07 -8.35 18.39
CA VAL A 75 9.39 -7.35 19.43
C VAL A 75 10.75 -6.70 19.15
N ALA A 76 11.76 -7.49 18.81
CA ALA A 76 13.07 -6.95 18.45
C ALA A 76 13.00 -6.03 17.21
N CYS A 77 12.16 -6.36 16.21
CA CYS A 77 11.91 -5.48 15.06
C CYS A 77 11.17 -4.20 15.47
N ALA A 78 10.15 -4.30 16.32
CA ALA A 78 9.39 -3.15 16.81
C ALA A 78 10.29 -2.17 17.60
N ARG A 79 11.15 -2.67 18.47
CA ARG A 79 12.15 -1.88 19.21
C ARG A 79 13.07 -1.11 18.28
N LYS A 80 13.61 -1.75 17.24
CA LYS A 80 14.45 -1.07 16.23
C LYS A 80 13.71 0.07 15.54
N LEU A 81 12.43 -0.12 15.25
CA LEU A 81 11.61 0.90 14.57
C LEU A 81 11.21 2.04 15.52
N LEU A 82 10.97 1.75 16.79
CA LEU A 82 10.72 2.78 17.81
C LEU A 82 11.95 3.67 18.04
N ALA A 83 13.16 3.15 17.90
CA ALA A 83 14.40 3.93 17.99
C ALA A 83 14.71 4.76 16.73
N ARG A 84 14.10 4.46 15.57
CA ARG A 84 14.42 5.08 14.28
C ARG A 84 13.15 5.45 13.49
N TRP A 85 12.40 6.44 13.98
CA TRP A 85 11.17 6.88 13.32
C TRP A 85 11.42 8.01 12.31
N PRO A 86 10.53 8.17 11.31
CA PRO A 86 10.58 9.31 10.40
C PRO A 86 10.10 10.57 11.13
N SER A 87 10.99 11.54 11.30
CA SER A 87 10.63 12.84 11.87
C SER A 87 9.61 13.57 10.98
N ARG A 88 8.73 14.36 11.63
CA ARG A 88 7.72 15.20 10.96
C ARG A 88 6.78 14.45 10.02
N ALA A 89 6.50 13.18 10.31
CA ALA A 89 5.48 12.45 9.59
C ALA A 89 4.08 12.94 10.02
N ALA A 90 3.14 12.95 9.06
CA ALA A 90 1.77 13.34 9.34
C ALA A 90 1.14 12.45 10.43
N PRO A 91 0.37 13.01 11.39
CA PRO A 91 -0.35 12.22 12.37
C PRO A 91 -1.53 11.47 11.72
N GLY A 92 -1.91 10.34 12.32
CA GLY A 92 -3.15 9.65 12.01
C GLY A 92 -4.39 10.31 12.65
N PRO A 93 -5.55 9.62 12.68
CA PRO A 93 -6.80 10.16 13.20
C PRO A 93 -6.72 10.62 14.66
N ASN A 94 -5.96 9.91 15.49
CA ASN A 94 -5.79 10.19 16.92
C ASN A 94 -4.78 11.32 17.23
N GLY A 95 -4.19 11.94 16.21
CA GLY A 95 -3.23 13.04 16.36
C GLY A 95 -1.85 12.64 16.88
N SER A 96 -1.61 11.38 17.25
CA SER A 96 -0.29 10.93 17.72
C SER A 96 0.75 11.01 16.60
N ARG A 97 1.99 11.32 16.98
CA ARG A 97 3.15 11.41 16.08
C ARG A 97 4.20 10.39 16.47
N PHE A 98 5.11 10.08 15.57
CA PHE A 98 6.21 9.16 15.86
C PHE A 98 7.12 9.69 16.98
N GLU A 99 7.29 11.00 17.07
CA GLU A 99 8.09 11.65 18.12
C GLU A 99 7.54 11.34 19.53
N HIS A 100 6.20 11.23 19.69
CA HIS A 100 5.60 10.87 20.97
C HIS A 100 5.91 9.41 21.35
N TRP A 101 5.90 8.50 20.36
CA TRP A 101 6.26 7.10 20.57
C TRP A 101 7.76 6.89 20.77
N GLY A 102 8.58 7.75 20.17
CA GLY A 102 10.01 7.71 20.35
C GLY A 102 10.46 8.11 21.77
N ALA A 103 9.66 8.91 22.47
CA ALA A 103 9.98 9.30 23.83
C ALA A 103 10.09 8.12 24.81
N VAL A 104 9.37 7.02 24.56
CA VAL A 104 9.41 5.80 25.39
C VAL A 104 10.77 5.08 25.33
N THR A 105 11.61 5.35 24.33
CA THR A 105 12.91 4.70 24.18
C THR A 105 13.98 5.19 25.15
N GLN A 106 13.66 6.15 25.98
CA GLN A 106 14.56 6.69 27.03
C GLN A 106 14.59 5.80 28.26
N ASP A 107 13.57 4.96 28.46
CA ASP A 107 13.46 4.00 29.55
C ASP A 107 13.29 2.59 28.97
N GLU A 108 14.07 1.63 29.49
CA GLU A 108 14.14 0.27 28.92
C GLU A 108 12.82 -0.49 29.06
N GLU A 109 12.15 -0.37 30.21
CA GLU A 109 10.88 -1.05 30.49
C GLU A 109 9.77 -0.45 29.59
N SER A 110 9.65 0.86 29.54
CA SER A 110 8.69 1.56 28.65
C SER A 110 8.93 1.24 27.18
N TRP A 111 10.17 1.08 26.77
CA TRP A 111 10.53 0.71 25.39
C TRP A 111 10.08 -0.70 25.05
N GLU A 112 10.32 -1.65 25.97
CA GLU A 112 9.86 -3.03 25.81
C GLU A 112 8.33 -3.09 25.76
N ASP A 113 7.63 -2.44 26.69
CA ASP A 113 6.16 -2.39 26.73
C ASP A 113 5.56 -1.80 25.46
N ALA A 114 6.11 -0.70 24.97
CA ALA A 114 5.66 -0.10 23.72
C ALA A 114 5.86 -1.05 22.52
N ALA A 115 6.96 -1.80 22.48
CA ALA A 115 7.19 -2.79 21.45
C ALA A 115 6.20 -3.97 21.54
N GLN A 116 5.87 -4.43 22.76
CA GLN A 116 4.84 -5.45 22.99
C GLN A 116 3.46 -4.97 22.51
N VAL A 117 3.07 -3.73 22.81
CA VAL A 117 1.82 -3.13 22.31
C VAL A 117 1.77 -3.09 20.78
N VAL A 118 2.88 -2.74 20.14
CA VAL A 118 2.99 -2.77 18.66
C VAL A 118 2.78 -4.18 18.13
N VAL A 119 3.37 -5.19 18.75
CA VAL A 119 3.25 -6.60 18.34
C VAL A 119 1.86 -7.16 18.61
N MET A 120 1.26 -6.90 19.77
CA MET A 120 -0.12 -7.27 20.07
C MET A 120 -1.10 -6.74 19.04
N PHE A 121 -0.96 -5.46 18.66
CA PHE A 121 -1.78 -4.85 17.61
C PHE A 121 -1.48 -5.47 16.24
N ALA A 122 -0.22 -5.74 15.92
CA ALA A 122 0.18 -6.38 14.67
C ALA A 122 -0.45 -7.76 14.50
N LEU A 123 -0.49 -8.54 15.55
CA LEU A 123 -1.03 -9.90 15.57
C LEU A 123 -2.55 -9.96 15.79
N GLY A 124 -3.20 -8.81 16.04
CA GLY A 124 -4.63 -8.76 16.34
C GLY A 124 -4.99 -9.30 17.73
N GLU A 125 -4.03 -9.41 18.64
CA GLU A 125 -4.21 -9.92 20.01
C GLU A 125 -4.65 -8.81 20.98
N CYS A 126 -5.69 -8.07 20.58
CA CYS A 126 -6.28 -7.00 21.37
C CYS A 126 -7.80 -6.97 21.15
N SER A 127 -8.52 -6.20 21.96
CA SER A 127 -9.96 -6.13 21.86
C SER A 127 -10.38 -5.59 20.48
N ARG A 128 -11.57 -5.99 20.05
CA ARG A 128 -12.15 -5.52 18.79
C ARG A 128 -12.26 -4.00 18.73
N ASP A 129 -12.69 -3.37 19.83
CA ASP A 129 -12.82 -1.91 19.92
C ASP A 129 -11.47 -1.20 19.76
N PHE A 130 -10.41 -1.79 20.33
CA PHE A 130 -9.05 -1.26 20.18
C PHE A 130 -8.55 -1.38 18.73
N LEU A 131 -8.84 -2.51 18.07
CA LEU A 131 -8.53 -2.69 16.64
C LEU A 131 -9.29 -1.66 15.80
N GLU A 132 -10.61 -1.54 15.94
CA GLU A 132 -11.44 -0.61 15.18
C GLU A 132 -10.97 0.84 15.34
N ALA A 133 -10.63 1.25 16.56
CA ALA A 133 -10.14 2.60 16.86
C ALA A 133 -8.79 2.92 16.19
N ASN A 134 -7.94 1.91 15.96
CA ASN A 134 -6.59 2.10 15.45
C ASN A 134 -6.38 1.68 13.99
N LEU A 135 -7.29 0.89 13.40
CA LEU A 135 -7.25 0.53 11.98
C LEU A 135 -7.68 1.67 11.05
N GLY A 136 -8.47 2.60 11.54
CA GLY A 136 -8.88 3.77 10.79
C GLY A 136 -7.70 4.65 10.36
N ALA A 137 -7.89 5.40 9.28
CA ALA A 137 -6.90 6.33 8.75
C ALA A 137 -7.51 7.70 8.50
N ARG A 138 -6.69 8.74 8.60
CA ARG A 138 -7.02 10.07 8.09
C ARG A 138 -6.83 10.06 6.57
N ILE A 139 -7.88 10.39 5.83
CA ILE A 139 -7.83 10.49 4.37
C ILE A 139 -7.42 11.89 3.94
N PHE A 140 -6.40 11.94 3.09
CA PHE A 140 -5.99 13.13 2.36
C PHE A 140 -6.32 12.94 0.88
N ALA A 141 -7.11 13.82 0.31
CA ALA A 141 -7.40 13.84 -1.10
C ALA A 141 -6.32 14.62 -1.85
N LEU A 142 -5.42 13.94 -2.53
CA LEU A 142 -4.43 14.58 -3.39
C LEU A 142 -4.99 14.70 -4.82
N ARG A 143 -4.88 15.89 -5.42
CA ARG A 143 -5.29 16.12 -6.81
C ARG A 143 -4.13 15.80 -7.75
N LYS A 144 -4.32 14.80 -8.62
CA LYS A 144 -3.34 14.46 -9.67
C LYS A 144 -3.29 15.57 -10.74
N PRO A 145 -2.21 15.67 -11.55
CA PRO A 145 -2.14 16.67 -12.63
C PRO A 145 -3.31 16.64 -13.63
N ASN A 146 -3.91 15.46 -13.84
CA ASN A 146 -5.09 15.26 -14.69
C ASN A 146 -6.42 15.53 -13.97
N GLY A 147 -6.41 16.18 -12.82
CA GLY A 147 -7.59 16.53 -12.03
C GLY A 147 -8.20 15.40 -11.20
N LYS A 148 -7.86 14.12 -11.45
CA LYS A 148 -8.36 12.99 -10.67
C LYS A 148 -7.82 13.01 -9.24
N LEU A 149 -8.57 12.41 -8.30
CA LEU A 149 -8.17 12.31 -6.91
C LEU A 149 -7.32 11.06 -6.65
N ARG A 150 -6.47 11.15 -5.63
CA ARG A 150 -5.79 10.02 -5.01
C ARG A 150 -6.06 10.05 -3.50
N PRO A 151 -6.73 9.07 -2.92
CA PRO A 151 -6.97 8.99 -1.48
C PRO A 151 -5.72 8.46 -0.79
N ILE A 152 -5.06 9.29 0.00
CA ILE A 152 -3.95 8.84 0.84
C ILE A 152 -4.45 8.61 2.25
N ALA A 153 -4.37 7.36 2.69
CA ALA A 153 -4.79 6.93 4.01
C ALA A 153 -3.61 6.99 5.02
N CYS A 154 -3.60 8.00 5.86
CA CYS A 154 -2.61 8.14 6.93
C CYS A 154 -3.12 7.47 8.21
N GLY A 155 -2.72 6.23 8.46
CA GLY A 155 -3.08 5.46 9.65
C GLY A 155 -2.46 6.02 10.94
N SER A 156 -2.93 5.55 12.10
CA SER A 156 -2.31 5.84 13.41
C SER A 156 -0.82 5.46 13.41
N VAL A 157 -0.04 6.05 14.30
CA VAL A 157 1.38 5.69 14.44
C VAL A 157 1.50 4.21 14.80
N LEU A 158 0.66 3.72 15.70
CA LEU A 158 0.61 2.31 16.10
C LEU A 158 0.44 1.39 14.88
N ARG A 159 -0.56 1.66 14.04
CA ARG A 159 -0.79 0.89 12.81
C ARG A 159 0.43 0.91 11.86
N ARG A 160 1.06 2.08 11.71
CA ARG A 160 2.24 2.21 10.83
C ARG A 160 3.47 1.53 11.39
N LEU A 161 3.66 1.53 12.73
CA LEU A 161 4.73 0.79 13.40
C LEU A 161 4.50 -0.72 13.24
N ALA A 162 3.30 -1.22 13.53
CA ALA A 162 2.93 -2.62 13.35
C ALA A 162 3.15 -3.09 11.90
N ALA A 163 2.65 -2.33 10.93
CA ALA A 163 2.85 -2.64 9.51
C ALA A 163 4.34 -2.72 9.12
N ARG A 164 5.16 -1.78 9.59
CA ARG A 164 6.61 -1.80 9.34
C ARG A 164 7.32 -2.95 10.05
N THR A 165 6.91 -3.29 11.27
CA THR A 165 7.44 -4.42 12.02
C THR A 165 7.24 -5.71 11.24
N LEU A 166 6.03 -5.92 10.72
CA LEU A 166 5.70 -7.08 9.89
C LEU A 166 6.50 -7.11 8.57
N CYS A 167 6.61 -5.96 7.89
CA CYS A 167 7.43 -5.87 6.68
C CYS A 167 8.92 -6.14 6.93
N MET A 168 9.43 -5.73 8.10
CA MET A 168 10.84 -5.96 8.46
C MET A 168 11.09 -7.42 8.79
N HIS A 169 10.22 -8.02 9.60
CA HIS A 169 10.34 -9.41 10.03
C HIS A 169 10.15 -10.38 8.86
N ASN A 170 9.09 -10.21 8.08
CA ASN A 170 8.71 -11.11 6.99
C ASN A 170 9.29 -10.68 5.62
N LYS A 171 10.39 -9.93 5.59
CA LYS A 171 10.90 -9.32 4.36
C LYS A 171 11.12 -10.34 3.24
N GLU A 172 11.74 -11.46 3.56
CA GLU A 172 12.08 -12.50 2.58
C GLU A 172 10.84 -13.29 2.16
N ASP A 173 9.99 -13.67 3.12
CA ASP A 173 8.73 -14.38 2.85
C ASP A 173 7.81 -13.53 1.95
N ILE A 174 7.69 -12.22 2.22
CA ILE A 174 6.96 -11.28 1.38
C ILE A 174 7.53 -11.25 -0.03
N ARG A 175 8.87 -11.19 -0.18
CA ARG A 175 9.52 -11.19 -1.49
C ARG A 175 9.20 -12.44 -2.30
N GLN A 176 9.27 -13.60 -1.66
CA GLN A 176 8.95 -14.89 -2.29
C GLN A 176 7.45 -15.00 -2.62
N ALA A 177 6.58 -14.59 -1.69
CA ALA A 177 5.13 -14.65 -1.84
C ALA A 177 4.60 -13.76 -2.99
N CYS A 178 5.28 -12.64 -3.28
CA CYS A 178 4.93 -11.77 -4.41
C CYS A 178 5.21 -12.40 -5.79
N GLY A 179 5.96 -13.51 -5.84
CA GLY A 179 6.30 -14.20 -7.08
C GLY A 179 7.37 -13.50 -7.91
N GLU A 180 7.69 -14.08 -9.06
CA GLU A 180 8.78 -13.61 -9.91
C GLU A 180 8.42 -12.44 -10.84
N TYR A 181 7.13 -12.23 -11.11
CA TYR A 181 6.64 -11.20 -12.05
C TYR A 181 6.37 -9.85 -11.39
N GLN A 182 6.48 -9.75 -10.05
CA GLN A 182 6.34 -8.50 -9.29
C GLN A 182 7.71 -7.88 -8.99
N PHE A 183 7.93 -6.64 -9.43
CA PHE A 183 9.22 -5.94 -9.33
C PHE A 183 9.25 -4.79 -8.32
N ALA A 184 8.11 -4.41 -7.75
CA ALA A 184 8.04 -3.28 -6.82
C ALA A 184 8.34 -3.67 -5.37
N VAL A 185 8.04 -4.91 -4.97
CA VAL A 185 8.11 -5.37 -3.58
C VAL A 185 9.29 -6.33 -3.40
N GLY A 186 10.16 -6.02 -2.44
CA GLY A 186 11.29 -6.87 -2.08
C GLY A 186 12.43 -6.97 -3.12
N ARG A 187 12.35 -6.25 -4.24
CA ARG A 187 13.41 -6.22 -5.27
C ARG A 187 14.16 -4.89 -5.27
N HIS A 188 15.49 -4.98 -5.22
CA HIS A 188 16.34 -3.81 -5.37
C HIS A 188 16.31 -3.33 -6.83
N ALA A 189 16.21 -2.00 -7.05
CA ALA A 189 16.19 -1.38 -8.37
C ALA A 189 15.10 -1.96 -9.34
N GLY A 190 13.97 -2.47 -8.81
CA GLY A 190 12.97 -3.18 -9.60
C GLY A 190 12.41 -2.37 -10.79
N CYS A 191 12.18 -1.06 -10.63
CA CYS A 191 11.72 -0.19 -11.71
C CYS A 191 12.76 -0.09 -12.84
N GLU A 192 14.05 0.07 -12.49
CA GLU A 192 15.15 0.13 -13.46
C GLU A 192 15.33 -1.22 -14.17
N LEU A 193 15.21 -2.33 -13.42
CA LEU A 193 15.29 -3.68 -13.98
C LEU A 193 14.18 -3.91 -15.01
N VAL A 194 12.92 -3.57 -14.70
CA VAL A 194 11.80 -3.68 -15.65
C VAL A 194 12.07 -2.86 -16.91
N HIS A 195 12.47 -1.59 -16.75
CA HIS A 195 12.76 -0.71 -17.88
C HIS A 195 13.87 -1.27 -18.78
N LYS A 196 15.01 -1.67 -18.21
CA LYS A 196 16.13 -2.22 -18.98
C LYS A 196 15.78 -3.53 -19.66
N THR A 197 15.02 -4.40 -18.99
CA THR A 197 14.62 -5.70 -19.57
C THR A 197 13.65 -5.48 -20.76
N ILE A 198 12.65 -4.62 -20.62
CA ILE A 198 11.73 -4.29 -21.72
C ILE A 198 12.51 -3.69 -22.89
N SER A 199 13.41 -2.71 -22.63
CA SER A 199 14.24 -2.12 -23.68
C SER A 199 15.10 -3.16 -24.41
N ALA A 200 15.70 -4.11 -23.68
CA ALA A 200 16.50 -5.17 -24.30
C ALA A 200 15.64 -6.11 -25.15
N LEU A 201 14.43 -6.50 -24.68
CA LEU A 201 13.51 -7.34 -25.42
C LEU A 201 13.06 -6.67 -26.72
N THR A 202 12.63 -5.42 -26.67
CA THR A 202 12.16 -4.67 -27.85
C THR A 202 13.29 -4.37 -28.84
N CYS A 203 14.53 -4.18 -28.37
CA CYS A 203 15.69 -4.07 -29.26
C CYS A 203 16.01 -5.40 -29.94
N ALA A 204 15.87 -6.54 -29.24
CA ALA A 204 16.13 -7.86 -29.80
C ALA A 204 15.02 -8.32 -30.77
N SER A 205 13.79 -7.88 -30.54
CA SER A 205 12.60 -8.23 -31.36
C SER A 205 11.80 -6.96 -31.67
N PRO A 206 12.19 -6.17 -32.66
CA PRO A 206 11.52 -4.90 -33.00
C PRO A 206 10.06 -5.03 -33.45
N GLN A 207 9.62 -6.25 -33.80
CA GLN A 207 8.23 -6.57 -34.15
C GLN A 207 7.36 -6.89 -32.93
N ASP A 208 7.94 -6.98 -31.74
CA ASP A 208 7.16 -7.20 -30.52
C ASP A 208 6.48 -5.91 -30.10
N VAL A 209 5.28 -6.04 -29.55
CA VAL A 209 4.51 -4.94 -29.00
C VAL A 209 4.57 -4.94 -27.47
N VAL A 210 4.60 -3.75 -26.92
CA VAL A 210 4.53 -3.54 -25.45
C VAL A 210 3.11 -3.08 -25.13
N LEU A 211 2.40 -3.84 -24.32
CA LEU A 211 1.07 -3.49 -23.83
C LEU A 211 1.18 -3.07 -22.36
N LYS A 212 0.69 -1.89 -22.02
CA LYS A 212 0.62 -1.40 -20.64
C LYS A 212 -0.83 -1.34 -20.18
N PHE A 213 -1.09 -1.90 -19.00
CA PHE A 213 -2.40 -1.92 -18.37
C PHE A 213 -2.39 -1.04 -17.12
N ASP A 214 -3.42 -0.19 -16.96
CA ASP A 214 -3.68 0.63 -15.76
C ASP A 214 -4.98 0.12 -15.12
N CYS A 215 -4.92 -0.28 -13.87
CA CYS A 215 -6.11 -0.67 -13.13
C CYS A 215 -6.71 0.53 -12.38
N SER A 216 -8.03 0.68 -12.47
CA SER A 216 -8.74 1.76 -11.81
C SER A 216 -8.81 1.53 -10.31
N ASN A 217 -8.21 2.43 -9.51
CA ASN A 217 -8.28 2.42 -8.05
C ASN A 217 -7.90 1.05 -7.40
N ALA A 218 -6.98 0.32 -8.03
CA ALA A 218 -6.65 -1.08 -7.77
C ALA A 218 -6.48 -1.42 -6.27
N PHE A 219 -5.74 -0.60 -5.52
CA PHE A 219 -5.51 -0.81 -4.10
C PHE A 219 -6.79 -0.88 -3.28
N ASN A 220 -7.77 -0.02 -3.57
CA ASN A 220 -9.00 0.08 -2.79
C ASN A 220 -10.08 -0.90 -3.28
N THR A 221 -9.94 -1.47 -4.50
CA THR A 221 -10.97 -2.33 -5.11
C THR A 221 -10.68 -3.82 -5.01
N MET A 222 -9.42 -4.23 -4.82
CA MET A 222 -9.05 -5.65 -4.71
C MET A 222 -9.89 -6.36 -3.65
N PRO A 223 -10.51 -7.51 -3.94
CA PRO A 223 -11.26 -8.26 -2.93
C PRO A 223 -10.36 -8.67 -1.76
N ARG A 224 -10.81 -8.44 -0.52
CA ARG A 224 -10.05 -8.83 0.67
C ARG A 224 -9.92 -10.34 0.81
N GLN A 225 -10.93 -11.11 0.35
CA GLN A 225 -10.86 -12.57 0.34
C GLN A 225 -9.69 -13.05 -0.53
N LEU A 226 -9.50 -12.48 -1.72
CA LEU A 226 -8.37 -12.80 -2.59
C LEU A 226 -7.02 -12.59 -1.89
N ILE A 227 -6.89 -11.50 -1.13
CA ILE A 227 -5.68 -11.22 -0.34
C ILE A 227 -5.49 -12.29 0.74
N LEU A 228 -6.55 -12.65 1.47
CA LEU A 228 -6.48 -13.67 2.52
C LEU A 228 -6.04 -15.02 1.97
N ASP A 229 -6.70 -15.47 0.89
CA ASP A 229 -6.41 -16.77 0.26
C ASP A 229 -4.95 -16.82 -0.22
N ALA A 230 -4.48 -15.74 -0.84
CA ALA A 230 -3.10 -15.64 -1.30
C ALA A 230 -2.09 -15.63 -0.14
N VAL A 231 -2.39 -14.88 0.93
CA VAL A 231 -1.52 -14.84 2.13
C VAL A 231 -1.49 -16.20 2.83
N GLN A 232 -2.62 -16.88 2.94
CA GLN A 232 -2.69 -18.22 3.53
C GLN A 232 -1.77 -19.21 2.80
N GLN A 233 -1.74 -19.14 1.47
CA GLN A 233 -0.94 -20.05 0.64
C GLN A 233 0.54 -19.67 0.57
N ARG A 234 0.85 -18.37 0.51
CA ARG A 234 2.18 -17.86 0.12
C ARG A 234 2.97 -17.22 1.26
N ALA A 235 2.28 -16.68 2.27
CA ALA A 235 2.89 -15.98 3.41
C ALA A 235 2.10 -16.23 4.71
N PRO A 236 1.94 -17.49 5.15
CA PRO A 236 1.07 -17.84 6.28
C PRO A 236 1.45 -17.13 7.59
N GLY A 237 2.69 -16.71 7.76
CA GLY A 237 3.14 -15.91 8.91
C GLY A 237 2.44 -14.54 9.04
N LEU A 238 1.82 -14.03 7.97
CA LEU A 238 1.03 -12.80 8.00
C LEU A 238 -0.46 -13.03 8.31
N MET A 239 -0.92 -14.29 8.38
CA MET A 239 -2.35 -14.60 8.58
C MET A 239 -2.96 -13.97 9.83
N PRO A 240 -2.30 -13.98 11.02
CA PRO A 240 -2.86 -13.35 12.21
C PRO A 240 -3.24 -11.88 11.97
N THR A 241 -2.34 -11.14 11.34
CA THR A 241 -2.54 -9.73 11.00
C THR A 241 -3.65 -9.53 9.97
N VAL A 242 -3.58 -10.28 8.87
CA VAL A 242 -4.50 -10.10 7.73
C VAL A 242 -5.92 -10.44 8.16
N MET A 243 -6.11 -11.49 8.96
CA MET A 243 -7.39 -11.82 9.55
C MET A 243 -7.89 -10.71 10.48
N ALA A 244 -7.08 -10.24 11.42
CA ALA A 244 -7.49 -9.19 12.34
C ALA A 244 -7.83 -7.86 11.63
N TRP A 245 -7.06 -7.50 10.59
CA TRP A 245 -7.17 -6.18 9.96
C TRP A 245 -8.17 -6.13 8.79
N LEU A 246 -8.30 -7.20 8.01
CA LEU A 246 -9.10 -7.21 6.78
C LEU A 246 -10.46 -7.92 6.89
N SER A 247 -10.70 -8.74 7.91
CA SER A 247 -11.98 -9.41 8.12
C SER A 247 -13.07 -8.52 8.74
N GLN A 248 -12.77 -7.24 8.95
CA GLN A 248 -13.70 -6.28 9.52
C GLN A 248 -13.80 -5.01 8.68
N ARG A 249 -14.93 -4.29 8.81
CA ARG A 249 -15.08 -2.97 8.22
C ARG A 249 -14.09 -1.99 8.83
N THR A 250 -13.34 -1.27 8.00
CA THR A 250 -12.46 -0.19 8.44
C THR A 250 -13.17 1.15 8.26
N THR A 251 -13.13 2.01 9.28
CA THR A 251 -13.68 3.37 9.20
C THR A 251 -12.54 4.36 9.11
N HIS A 252 -12.43 5.04 7.97
CA HIS A 252 -11.52 6.16 7.76
C HIS A 252 -12.21 7.47 8.05
N PHE A 253 -11.44 8.54 8.16
CA PHE A 253 -11.94 9.87 8.50
C PHE A 253 -11.39 10.91 7.52
N TYR A 254 -12.30 11.67 6.91
CA TYR A 254 -11.96 12.81 6.08
C TYR A 254 -12.35 14.11 6.79
N TRP A 255 -11.40 15.04 6.88
CA TRP A 255 -11.64 16.40 7.34
C TRP A 255 -11.63 17.31 6.12
N GLY A 256 -12.82 17.80 5.74
CA GLY A 256 -12.99 18.82 4.71
C GLY A 256 -12.59 20.21 5.22
N GLU A 257 -13.34 21.23 4.86
CA GLU A 257 -13.13 22.61 5.29
C GLU A 257 -13.58 22.86 6.76
N GLY A 258 -14.35 21.94 7.31
CA GLY A 258 -14.85 22.01 8.69
C GLY A 258 -13.92 21.36 9.72
N ARG A 259 -14.33 21.46 11.00
CA ARG A 259 -13.64 20.81 12.12
C ARG A 259 -14.14 19.37 12.37
N THR A 260 -15.26 18.99 11.76
CA THR A 260 -15.89 17.69 11.93
C THR A 260 -15.35 16.69 10.93
N ALA A 261 -15.02 15.49 11.40
CA ALA A 261 -14.60 14.40 10.56
C ALA A 261 -15.81 13.70 9.94
N SER A 262 -15.76 13.45 8.64
CA SER A 262 -16.76 12.63 7.93
C SER A 262 -16.22 11.20 7.77
N PRO A 263 -16.98 10.16 8.18
CA PRO A 263 -16.53 8.78 8.09
C PRO A 263 -16.60 8.27 6.64
N ILE A 264 -15.61 7.47 6.25
CA ILE A 264 -15.57 6.72 4.99
C ILE A 264 -15.33 5.25 5.35
N HIS A 265 -16.25 4.38 4.95
CA HIS A 265 -16.17 2.96 5.25
C HIS A 265 -15.50 2.19 4.12
N ALA A 266 -14.55 1.31 4.49
CA ALA A 266 -13.84 0.43 3.57
C ALA A 266 -14.10 -1.03 3.97
N THR A 267 -14.59 -1.83 3.03
CA THR A 267 -14.76 -3.29 3.16
C THR A 267 -14.01 -4.06 2.07
N ARG A 268 -13.42 -3.36 1.11
CA ARG A 268 -12.54 -3.90 0.07
C ARG A 268 -11.16 -3.28 0.15
N GLY A 269 -10.21 -3.90 -0.51
CA GLY A 269 -8.88 -3.40 -0.75
C GLY A 269 -8.02 -3.18 0.49
N VAL A 270 -6.91 -2.51 0.22
CA VAL A 270 -5.90 -2.09 1.19
C VAL A 270 -5.57 -0.61 0.99
N ASP A 271 -5.11 0.04 2.04
CA ASP A 271 -4.98 1.50 2.08
C ASP A 271 -3.73 2.03 1.37
N GLN A 272 -3.89 3.00 0.47
CA GLN A 272 -2.76 3.76 -0.08
C GLN A 272 -2.14 4.64 1.02
N GLY A 273 -1.01 4.20 1.56
CA GLY A 273 -0.29 4.88 2.65
C GLY A 273 0.01 4.00 3.86
N CYS A 274 -0.57 2.81 3.94
CA CYS A 274 -0.15 1.79 4.91
C CYS A 274 1.12 1.09 4.41
N PRO A 275 2.18 0.94 5.24
CA PRO A 275 3.43 0.31 4.82
C PRO A 275 3.29 -1.16 4.37
N LEU A 276 2.32 -1.90 4.89
CA LEU A 276 2.09 -3.30 4.55
C LEU A 276 1.24 -3.46 3.26
N SER A 277 0.47 -2.45 2.88
CA SER A 277 -0.46 -2.54 1.75
C SER A 277 0.19 -2.92 0.41
N PRO A 278 1.37 -2.40 0.03
CA PRO A 278 2.03 -2.83 -1.19
C PRO A 278 2.33 -4.33 -1.22
N ALA A 279 2.76 -4.90 -0.09
CA ALA A 279 3.02 -6.33 0.04
C ALA A 279 1.73 -7.15 -0.11
N LEU A 280 0.67 -6.76 0.61
CA LEU A 280 -0.62 -7.47 0.56
C LEU A 280 -1.25 -7.41 -0.83
N PHE A 281 -1.20 -6.26 -1.50
CA PHE A 281 -1.65 -6.11 -2.87
C PHE A 281 -0.86 -7.01 -3.84
N ALA A 282 0.46 -6.99 -3.74
CA ALA A 282 1.35 -7.77 -4.59
C ALA A 282 1.17 -9.29 -4.40
N ILE A 283 1.02 -9.74 -3.14
CA ILE A 283 0.74 -11.15 -2.83
C ILE A 283 -0.62 -11.56 -3.39
N GLY A 284 -1.67 -10.73 -3.22
CA GLY A 284 -3.00 -10.99 -3.77
C GLY A 284 -3.02 -11.08 -5.29
N LEU A 285 -2.13 -10.35 -5.97
CA LEU A 285 -2.04 -10.34 -7.43
C LEU A 285 -1.16 -11.48 -7.99
N ALA A 286 -0.33 -12.12 -7.17
CA ALA A 286 0.73 -13.04 -7.64
C ALA A 286 0.19 -14.19 -8.52
N ALA A 287 -0.87 -14.87 -8.08
CA ALA A 287 -1.47 -15.96 -8.85
C ALA A 287 -2.04 -15.52 -10.21
N ALA A 288 -2.63 -14.31 -10.25
CA ALA A 288 -3.12 -13.73 -11.51
C ALA A 288 -1.96 -13.44 -12.49
N LEU A 289 -0.83 -12.94 -12.00
CA LEU A 289 0.35 -12.71 -12.83
C LEU A 289 0.95 -14.02 -13.36
N GLU A 290 1.00 -15.07 -12.56
CA GLU A 290 1.44 -16.40 -12.97
C GLU A 290 0.51 -16.97 -14.05
N TYR A 291 -0.80 -16.83 -13.87
CA TYR A 291 -1.78 -17.25 -14.87
C TYR A 291 -1.67 -16.44 -16.17
N ILE A 292 -1.50 -15.11 -16.08
CA ILE A 292 -1.24 -14.25 -17.23
C ILE A 292 -0.01 -14.75 -17.97
N GLN A 293 1.13 -14.94 -17.29
CA GLN A 293 2.36 -15.40 -17.94
C GLN A 293 2.16 -16.75 -18.65
N SER A 294 1.50 -17.69 -17.99
CA SER A 294 1.22 -19.02 -18.59
C SER A 294 0.34 -18.89 -19.85
N SER A 295 -0.69 -18.06 -19.80
CA SER A 295 -1.57 -17.79 -20.94
C SER A 295 -0.84 -17.12 -22.08
N LEU A 296 0.04 -16.16 -21.78
CA LEU A 296 0.84 -15.46 -22.79
C LEU A 296 1.86 -16.39 -23.47
N VAL A 297 2.52 -17.26 -22.68
CA VAL A 297 3.47 -18.26 -23.22
C VAL A 297 2.77 -19.27 -24.12
N ALA A 298 1.51 -19.63 -23.81
CA ALA A 298 0.71 -20.49 -24.67
C ALA A 298 0.36 -19.83 -26.01
N LEU A 299 0.21 -18.50 -26.06
CA LEU A 299 0.04 -17.74 -27.31
C LEU A 299 1.34 -17.61 -28.10
N ALA A 300 2.43 -17.28 -27.41
CA ALA A 300 3.77 -17.18 -27.99
C ALA A 300 4.85 -17.37 -26.89
N PRO A 301 5.80 -18.30 -27.06
CA PRO A 301 6.79 -18.66 -26.02
C PRO A 301 7.72 -17.50 -25.60
N SER A 302 7.92 -16.50 -26.47
CA SER A 302 8.73 -15.31 -26.17
C SER A 302 8.02 -14.29 -25.29
N SER A 303 6.70 -14.43 -25.05
CA SER A 303 5.90 -13.48 -24.29
C SER A 303 6.34 -13.35 -22.83
N ARG A 304 6.29 -12.12 -22.30
CA ARG A 304 6.72 -11.83 -20.91
C ARG A 304 5.77 -10.86 -20.26
N VAL A 305 5.48 -11.07 -18.94
CA VAL A 305 4.75 -10.16 -18.09
C VAL A 305 5.67 -9.53 -17.03
N PHE A 306 5.45 -8.27 -16.76
CA PHE A 306 6.11 -7.49 -15.70
C PHE A 306 5.05 -6.73 -14.92
N SER A 307 5.16 -6.70 -13.60
CA SER A 307 4.29 -5.88 -12.76
C SER A 307 5.11 -5.01 -11.82
N TYR A 308 4.73 -3.75 -11.71
CA TYR A 308 5.21 -2.83 -10.68
C TYR A 308 4.01 -2.33 -9.88
N LEU A 309 3.59 -3.11 -8.89
CA LEU A 309 2.30 -3.03 -8.19
C LEU A 309 1.14 -3.17 -9.20
N ASP A 310 0.33 -2.11 -9.34
CA ASP A 310 -0.83 -2.05 -10.24
C ASP A 310 -0.48 -1.68 -11.71
N ASP A 311 0.75 -1.24 -11.97
CA ASP A 311 1.25 -1.07 -13.34
C ASP A 311 1.68 -2.43 -13.90
N ILE A 312 0.92 -2.97 -14.87
CA ILE A 312 1.21 -4.26 -15.52
C ILE A 312 1.63 -4.00 -16.96
N ILE A 313 2.73 -4.62 -17.38
CA ILE A 313 3.30 -4.48 -18.72
C ILE A 313 3.52 -5.89 -19.28
N VAL A 314 3.14 -6.10 -20.52
CA VAL A 314 3.47 -7.33 -21.24
C VAL A 314 4.19 -7.00 -22.54
N VAL A 315 5.14 -7.87 -22.93
CA VAL A 315 5.85 -7.81 -24.21
C VAL A 315 5.50 -9.07 -24.96
N VAL A 316 4.93 -8.93 -26.15
CA VAL A 316 4.43 -10.06 -26.97
C VAL A 316 4.68 -9.80 -28.45
N PRO A 317 4.83 -10.84 -29.31
CA PRO A 317 4.83 -10.67 -30.74
C PRO A 317 3.54 -9.98 -31.23
N ALA A 318 3.64 -9.04 -32.17
CA ALA A 318 2.50 -8.26 -32.67
C ALA A 318 1.34 -9.14 -33.17
N ALA A 319 1.66 -10.31 -33.74
CA ALA A 319 0.66 -11.25 -34.25
C ALA A 319 -0.32 -11.78 -33.18
N VAL A 320 0.06 -11.77 -31.90
CA VAL A 320 -0.76 -12.24 -30.76
C VAL A 320 -1.18 -11.10 -29.85
N GLY A 321 -0.89 -9.85 -30.18
CA GLY A 321 -1.11 -8.68 -29.33
C GLY A 321 -2.56 -8.52 -28.87
N GLU A 322 -3.53 -8.68 -29.74
CA GLU A 322 -4.96 -8.59 -29.44
C GLU A 322 -5.41 -9.72 -28.49
N SER A 323 -5.03 -10.96 -28.81
CA SER A 323 -5.33 -12.11 -27.94
C SER A 323 -4.68 -11.97 -26.55
N ALA A 324 -3.48 -11.42 -26.50
CA ALA A 324 -2.78 -11.14 -25.24
C ALA A 324 -3.49 -10.05 -24.42
N LEU A 325 -3.94 -8.97 -25.07
CA LEU A 325 -4.74 -7.91 -24.44
C LEU A 325 -5.99 -8.51 -23.78
N ASP A 326 -6.76 -9.30 -24.54
CA ASP A 326 -7.98 -9.94 -24.06
C ASP A 326 -7.72 -10.92 -22.89
N ALA A 327 -6.64 -11.69 -22.96
CA ALA A 327 -6.28 -12.63 -21.90
C ALA A 327 -5.93 -11.91 -20.59
N VAL A 328 -5.16 -10.83 -20.67
CA VAL A 328 -4.78 -10.01 -19.49
C VAL A 328 -6.01 -9.32 -18.89
N VAL A 329 -6.84 -8.67 -19.71
CA VAL A 329 -8.05 -7.98 -19.23
C VAL A 329 -8.97 -8.96 -18.52
N ARG A 330 -9.32 -10.10 -19.16
CA ARG A 330 -10.18 -11.12 -18.53
C ARG A 330 -9.62 -11.65 -17.22
N THR A 331 -8.31 -11.84 -17.13
CA THR A 331 -7.69 -12.35 -15.90
C THR A 331 -7.78 -11.31 -14.78
N LEU A 332 -7.47 -10.03 -15.05
CA LEU A 332 -7.52 -8.97 -14.06
C LEU A 332 -8.96 -8.70 -13.59
N GLU A 333 -9.93 -8.70 -14.50
CA GLU A 333 -11.34 -8.54 -14.17
C GLU A 333 -11.87 -9.76 -13.39
N GLY A 334 -11.44 -10.96 -13.73
CA GLY A 334 -11.75 -12.18 -13.02
C GLY A 334 -11.30 -12.19 -11.55
N VAL A 335 -10.26 -11.46 -11.21
CA VAL A 335 -9.82 -11.26 -9.81
C VAL A 335 -10.37 -9.97 -9.17
N GLY A 336 -11.33 -9.33 -9.83
CA GLY A 336 -12.07 -8.16 -9.29
C GLY A 336 -11.35 -6.82 -9.42
N LEU A 337 -10.36 -6.72 -10.31
CA LEU A 337 -9.74 -5.46 -10.72
C LEU A 337 -10.42 -4.95 -12.00
N THR A 338 -10.53 -3.63 -12.13
CA THR A 338 -11.11 -3.02 -13.33
C THR A 338 -10.00 -2.40 -14.17
N VAL A 339 -9.82 -2.89 -15.39
CA VAL A 339 -8.85 -2.33 -16.34
C VAL A 339 -9.37 -1.01 -16.91
N ASN A 340 -8.55 0.01 -16.92
CA ASN A 340 -8.87 1.33 -17.46
C ASN A 340 -8.52 1.38 -18.95
N ALA A 341 -9.50 1.09 -19.81
CA ALA A 341 -9.31 1.09 -21.26
C ALA A 341 -8.71 2.40 -21.80
N GLY A 342 -9.11 3.56 -21.24
CA GLY A 342 -8.60 4.87 -21.66
C GLY A 342 -7.14 5.16 -21.30
N LYS A 343 -6.50 4.28 -20.51
CA LYS A 343 -5.09 4.38 -20.13
C LYS A 343 -4.29 3.12 -20.49
N THR A 344 -4.95 2.07 -20.96
CA THR A 344 -4.28 0.94 -21.59
C THR A 344 -3.68 1.41 -22.91
N ALA A 345 -2.41 1.12 -23.10
CA ALA A 345 -1.66 1.64 -24.25
C ALA A 345 -0.84 0.52 -24.89
N ALA A 346 -0.61 0.65 -26.18
CA ALA A 346 0.23 -0.26 -26.95
C ALA A 346 1.29 0.54 -27.72
N TRP A 347 2.49 0.06 -27.79
CA TRP A 347 3.62 0.58 -28.55
C TRP A 347 4.29 -0.48 -29.38
#